data_193517898186f7d3e2b8977605dc7ecd
#
_entry.id   193517898186f7d3e2b8977605dc7ecd
#
_cell.length_a   1.000
_cell.length_b   1.000
_cell.length_c   1.000
_cell.angle_alpha   90.00
_cell.angle_beta   90.00
_cell.angle_gamma   90.00
#
_symmetry.space_group_name_H-M   'P 1'
#
loop_
_entity.id
_entity.type
_entity.pdbx_description
1 polymer ?
#
loop_
_entity_poly.entity_id
_entity_poly.type
_entity_poly.pdbx_seq_one_letter_code
_entity_poly.pdbx_strand_id
1 'polypeptide(L)'
;MKQLLIRADDIGYSYAVNLGIARSINEGLVRSAGLMPNMPEAERGWSLVADAGIAVGQHTNVCLGKPCADPELIPSMLNESGEFHSSRTFREHFKRGEELIDFDEACIEIRAQHDRFVEIVGREPDYFEAHAVMSKNLNRAISAVAQELGLKEQRGASTPRLWCIAEILICAW
;
A
#
# COMPACT_ATOMS: atom_id res chain seq x y z
N MET A 1 -17.03 12.48 -21.47
CA MET A 1 -15.79 13.22 -21.11
C MET A 1 -14.78 12.21 -20.58
N LYS A 2 -13.53 12.22 -21.05
CA LYS A 2 -12.47 11.36 -20.52
C LYS A 2 -11.84 12.06 -19.32
N GLN A 3 -11.67 11.35 -18.20
CA GLN A 3 -11.02 11.86 -16.98
C GLN A 3 -9.73 11.10 -16.78
N LEU A 4 -8.66 11.78 -16.39
CA LEU A 4 -7.37 11.20 -16.03
C LEU A 4 -7.12 11.45 -14.54
N LEU A 5 -6.90 10.39 -13.77
CA LEU A 5 -6.41 10.45 -12.41
C LEU A 5 -4.95 9.98 -12.41
N ILE A 6 -4.05 10.83 -11.94
CA ILE A 6 -2.64 10.50 -11.76
C ILE A 6 -2.41 10.25 -10.28
N ARG A 7 -1.80 9.10 -9.97
CA ARG A 7 -1.47 8.66 -8.62
C ARG A 7 0.03 8.52 -8.44
N ALA A 8 0.51 8.82 -7.24
CA ALA A 8 1.86 8.52 -6.79
C ALA A 8 1.81 7.57 -5.59
N ASP A 9 2.49 6.45 -5.68
CA ASP A 9 2.55 5.45 -4.61
C ASP A 9 3.80 5.63 -3.75
N ASP A 10 3.87 4.89 -2.63
CA ASP A 10 5.03 4.75 -1.76
C ASP A 10 5.33 5.94 -0.83
N ILE A 11 4.34 6.74 -0.40
CA ILE A 11 4.55 7.64 0.74
C ILE A 11 5.00 6.81 1.95
N GLY A 12 6.13 7.16 2.53
CA GLY A 12 6.74 6.43 3.64
C GLY A 12 7.97 5.61 3.26
N TYR A 13 8.18 5.33 1.97
CA TYR A 13 9.30 4.50 1.52
C TYR A 13 10.66 5.06 1.93
N SER A 14 10.91 6.34 1.65
CA SER A 14 12.12 7.07 2.05
C SER A 14 11.88 8.57 1.98
N TYR A 15 12.74 9.35 2.63
CA TYR A 15 12.65 10.81 2.56
C TYR A 15 12.74 11.36 1.14
N ALA A 16 13.62 10.79 0.31
CA ALA A 16 13.76 11.21 -1.09
C ALA A 16 12.49 10.93 -1.91
N VAL A 17 11.88 9.76 -1.73
CA VAL A 17 10.60 9.41 -2.37
C VAL A 17 9.50 10.34 -1.89
N ASN A 18 9.40 10.61 -0.59
CA ASN A 18 8.43 11.54 -0.02
C ASN A 18 8.53 12.93 -0.63
N LEU A 19 9.75 13.47 -0.79
CA LEU A 19 9.97 14.79 -1.44
C LEU A 19 9.53 14.76 -2.91
N GLY A 20 9.84 13.69 -3.65
CA GLY A 20 9.45 13.55 -5.05
C GLY A 20 7.93 13.52 -5.21
N ILE A 21 7.24 12.74 -4.35
CA ILE A 21 5.78 12.67 -4.32
C ILE A 21 5.17 14.02 -3.95
N ALA A 22 5.66 14.65 -2.88
CA ALA A 22 5.16 15.96 -2.45
C ALA A 22 5.31 17.02 -3.55
N ARG A 23 6.43 17.03 -4.26
CA ARG A 23 6.63 17.93 -5.38
C ARG A 23 5.66 17.63 -6.54
N SER A 24 5.45 16.37 -6.87
CA SER A 24 4.53 15.94 -7.92
C SER A 24 3.07 16.30 -7.61
N ILE A 25 2.71 16.35 -6.33
CA ILE A 25 1.39 16.78 -5.86
C ILE A 25 1.28 18.31 -5.88
N ASN A 26 2.22 19.01 -5.24
CA ASN A 26 2.14 20.45 -5.01
C ASN A 26 2.38 21.28 -6.30
N GLU A 27 3.28 20.82 -7.17
CA GLU A 27 3.65 21.51 -8.42
C GLU A 27 3.09 20.82 -9.67
N GLY A 28 2.59 19.58 -9.56
CA GLY A 28 2.19 18.74 -10.68
C GLY A 28 0.70 18.41 -10.73
N LEU A 29 0.40 17.29 -11.39
CA LEU A 29 -0.97 16.82 -11.67
C LEU A 29 -1.41 15.63 -10.80
N VAL A 30 -0.57 15.19 -9.86
CA VAL A 30 -0.93 14.09 -8.95
C VAL A 30 -2.04 14.54 -8.00
N ARG A 31 -3.10 13.74 -7.91
CA ARG A 31 -4.28 14.03 -7.07
C ARG A 31 -4.71 12.82 -6.24
N SER A 32 -3.90 11.77 -6.25
CA SER A 32 -4.07 10.61 -5.39
C SER A 32 -2.71 10.08 -4.98
N ALA A 33 -2.59 9.54 -3.78
CA ALA A 33 -1.35 8.93 -3.31
C ALA A 33 -1.61 7.68 -2.47
N GLY A 34 -0.67 6.73 -2.53
CA GLY A 34 -0.63 5.56 -1.67
C GLY A 34 0.35 5.75 -0.52
N LEU A 35 -0.11 5.59 0.72
CA LEU A 35 0.71 5.68 1.93
C LEU A 35 0.95 4.29 2.50
N MET A 36 2.20 3.95 2.78
CA MET A 36 2.62 2.71 3.45
C MET A 36 2.76 2.93 4.97
N PRO A 37 1.76 2.54 5.78
CA PRO A 37 1.70 2.93 7.20
C PRO A 37 2.81 2.34 8.07
N ASN A 38 3.31 1.16 7.69
CA ASN A 38 4.36 0.45 8.42
C ASN A 38 5.77 1.02 8.22
N MET A 39 5.92 1.96 7.27
CA MET A 39 7.24 2.48 6.92
C MET A 39 7.68 3.62 7.84
N PRO A 40 8.98 3.70 8.22
CA PRO A 40 9.47 4.69 9.18
C PRO A 40 9.27 6.15 8.76
N GLU A 41 9.23 6.42 7.46
CA GLU A 41 9.07 7.78 6.91
C GLU A 41 7.60 8.13 6.59
N ALA A 42 6.62 7.30 7.01
CA ALA A 42 5.21 7.49 6.68
C ALA A 42 4.63 8.80 7.24
N GLU A 43 4.84 9.08 8.54
CA GLU A 43 4.38 10.33 9.18
C GLU A 43 4.98 11.56 8.52
N ARG A 44 6.30 11.52 8.29
CA ARG A 44 7.00 12.62 7.65
C ARG A 44 6.55 12.82 6.20
N GLY A 45 6.32 11.71 5.47
CA GLY A 45 5.80 11.78 4.11
C GLY A 45 4.41 12.39 4.05
N TRP A 46 3.52 11.98 4.97
CA TRP A 46 2.18 12.54 5.08
C TRP A 46 2.21 14.04 5.39
N SER A 47 3.05 14.49 6.34
CA SER A 47 3.15 15.91 6.72
C SER A 47 3.50 16.85 5.56
N LEU A 48 4.13 16.36 4.49
CA LEU A 48 4.48 17.16 3.32
C LEU A 48 3.28 17.41 2.37
N VAL A 49 2.20 16.63 2.51
CA VAL A 49 1.07 16.64 1.58
C VAL A 49 -0.30 16.71 2.27
N ALA A 50 -0.34 16.78 3.59
CA ALA A 50 -1.57 16.73 4.38
C ALA A 50 -2.60 17.79 3.95
N ASP A 51 -2.15 19.00 3.60
CA ASP A 51 -3.00 20.12 3.19
C ASP A 51 -3.27 20.20 1.68
N ALA A 52 -2.78 19.23 0.90
CA ALA A 52 -2.86 19.28 -0.57
C ALA A 52 -4.24 18.94 -1.15
N GLY A 53 -5.19 18.47 -0.33
CA GLY A 53 -6.55 18.14 -0.76
C GLY A 53 -6.62 16.99 -1.75
N ILE A 54 -5.72 15.99 -1.61
CA ILE A 54 -5.66 14.79 -2.44
C ILE A 54 -6.41 13.62 -1.82
N ALA A 55 -6.78 12.64 -2.65
CA ALA A 55 -7.18 11.33 -2.15
C ALA A 55 -5.93 10.58 -1.66
N VAL A 56 -6.03 9.91 -0.50
CA VAL A 56 -4.95 9.06 0.01
C VAL A 56 -5.48 7.69 0.38
N GLY A 57 -4.85 6.64 -0.15
CA GLY A 57 -5.18 5.25 0.13
C GLY A 57 -4.15 4.58 1.02
N GLN A 58 -4.57 3.51 1.68
CA GLN A 58 -3.65 2.58 2.32
C GLN A 58 -2.98 1.75 1.25
N HIS A 59 -1.68 1.99 1.05
CA HIS A 59 -0.81 1.18 0.20
C HIS A 59 -0.25 0.03 1.03
N THR A 60 -1.03 -1.05 1.12
CA THR A 60 -0.75 -2.17 2.02
C THR A 60 0.57 -2.85 1.66
N ASN A 61 1.59 -2.61 2.47
CA ASN A 61 2.92 -3.15 2.27
C ASN A 61 3.16 -4.36 3.16
N VAL A 62 3.50 -5.48 2.55
CA VAL A 62 3.83 -6.75 3.23
C VAL A 62 5.16 -7.33 2.75
N CYS A 63 6.03 -6.50 2.16
CA CYS A 63 7.29 -6.97 1.61
C CYS A 63 8.52 -6.09 1.93
N LEU A 64 8.33 -5.08 2.78
CA LEU A 64 9.40 -4.15 3.21
C LEU A 64 9.24 -3.82 4.69
N GLY A 65 10.35 -3.86 5.43
CA GLY A 65 10.42 -3.46 6.83
C GLY A 65 9.66 -4.39 7.77
N LYS A 66 9.25 -3.85 8.92
CA LYS A 66 8.53 -4.58 9.97
C LYS A 66 7.03 -4.44 9.82
N PRO A 67 6.24 -5.41 10.32
CA PRO A 67 4.80 -5.32 10.36
C PRO A 67 4.29 -4.27 11.35
N CYS A 68 3.03 -3.87 11.19
CA CYS A 68 2.28 -3.14 12.20
C CYS A 68 1.66 -4.08 13.25
N ALA A 69 1.28 -5.29 12.83
CA ALA A 69 0.74 -6.31 13.73
C ALA A 69 1.82 -6.94 14.61
N ASP A 70 1.39 -7.64 15.67
CA ASP A 70 2.28 -8.49 16.46
C ASP A 70 2.88 -9.59 15.56
N PRO A 71 4.22 -9.68 15.46
CA PRO A 71 4.89 -10.69 14.65
C PRO A 71 4.49 -12.14 14.95
N GLU A 72 4.11 -12.44 16.21
CA GLU A 72 3.68 -13.78 16.60
C GLU A 72 2.36 -14.21 15.96
N LEU A 73 1.55 -13.23 15.51
CA LEU A 73 0.24 -13.48 14.89
C LEU A 73 0.29 -13.63 13.36
N ILE A 74 1.45 -13.34 12.74
CA ILE A 74 1.59 -13.33 11.28
C ILE A 74 2.88 -14.02 10.78
N PRO A 75 3.24 -15.19 11.31
CA PRO A 75 4.53 -15.83 11.04
C PRO A 75 4.76 -16.21 9.57
N SER A 76 3.71 -16.48 8.77
CA SER A 76 3.86 -16.83 7.35
C SER A 76 4.39 -15.68 6.48
N MET A 77 4.25 -14.45 6.95
CA MET A 77 4.63 -13.25 6.23
C MET A 77 6.06 -12.79 6.53
N LEU A 78 6.68 -13.35 7.58
CA LEU A 78 7.93 -12.85 8.14
C LEU A 78 9.10 -13.78 7.92
N ASN A 79 10.28 -13.18 7.78
CA ASN A 79 11.55 -13.87 7.78
C ASN A 79 12.10 -14.05 9.21
N GLU A 80 13.25 -14.71 9.35
CA GLU A 80 13.88 -14.99 10.65
C GLU A 80 14.26 -13.74 11.46
N SER A 81 14.36 -12.56 10.82
CA SER A 81 14.62 -11.29 11.51
C SER A 81 13.36 -10.57 12.00
N GLY A 82 12.18 -11.12 11.76
CA GLY A 82 10.91 -10.52 12.11
C GLY A 82 10.50 -9.36 11.18
N GLU A 83 11.11 -9.30 10.00
CA GLU A 83 10.72 -8.40 8.93
C GLU A 83 9.94 -9.16 7.85
N PHE A 84 9.18 -8.46 7.05
CA PHE A 84 8.49 -9.08 5.93
C PHE A 84 9.44 -9.80 4.97
N HIS A 85 8.99 -10.91 4.38
CA HIS A 85 9.68 -11.49 3.25
C HIS A 85 9.77 -10.49 2.09
N SER A 86 10.86 -10.58 1.31
CA SER A 86 11.04 -9.68 0.17
C SER A 86 9.98 -9.92 -0.92
N SER A 87 9.67 -8.90 -1.70
CA SER A 87 8.80 -9.03 -2.89
C SER A 87 9.32 -10.08 -3.88
N ARG A 88 10.64 -10.30 -3.91
CA ARG A 88 11.26 -11.37 -4.71
C ARG A 88 10.85 -12.76 -4.21
N THR A 89 10.89 -12.99 -2.90
CA THR A 89 10.47 -14.25 -2.27
C THR A 89 9.01 -14.57 -2.62
N PHE A 90 8.10 -13.62 -2.42
CA PHE A 90 6.69 -13.80 -2.79
C PHE A 90 6.51 -14.10 -4.28
N ARG A 91 7.25 -13.41 -5.15
CA ARG A 91 7.18 -13.62 -6.60
C ARG A 91 7.69 -15.00 -7.01
N GLU A 92 8.72 -15.52 -6.36
CA GLU A 92 9.24 -16.87 -6.61
C GLU A 92 8.24 -17.95 -6.19
N HIS A 93 7.59 -17.82 -5.03
CA HIS A 93 6.51 -18.70 -4.60
C HIS A 93 5.31 -18.66 -5.55
N PHE A 94 4.86 -17.46 -5.91
CA PHE A 94 3.75 -17.27 -6.83
C PHE A 94 4.00 -17.95 -8.20
N LYS A 95 5.23 -17.86 -8.75
CA LYS A 95 5.61 -18.53 -10.01
C LYS A 95 5.55 -20.06 -9.92
N ARG A 96 5.76 -20.62 -8.73
CA ARG A 96 5.62 -22.06 -8.46
C ARG A 96 4.17 -22.48 -8.19
N GLY A 97 3.24 -21.53 -8.18
CA GLY A 97 1.83 -21.78 -7.82
C GLY A 97 1.62 -21.95 -6.32
N GLU A 98 2.58 -21.56 -5.50
CA GLU A 98 2.55 -21.64 -4.06
C GLU A 98 2.01 -20.33 -3.48
N GLU A 99 1.17 -20.44 -2.46
CA GLU A 99 0.69 -19.28 -1.70
C GLU A 99 1.42 -19.26 -0.35
N LEU A 100 2.27 -18.25 -0.16
CA LEU A 100 3.06 -18.12 1.06
C LEU A 100 2.30 -17.38 2.17
N ILE A 101 1.43 -16.45 1.80
CA ILE A 101 0.69 -15.62 2.74
C ILE A 101 -0.54 -16.38 3.23
N ASP A 102 -0.69 -16.57 4.53
CA ASP A 102 -1.92 -17.02 5.14
C ASP A 102 -2.99 -15.92 5.07
N PHE A 103 -4.25 -16.30 4.82
CA PHE A 103 -5.35 -15.35 4.66
C PHE A 103 -5.70 -14.62 5.95
N ASP A 104 -5.77 -15.33 7.08
CA ASP A 104 -6.15 -14.76 8.36
C ASP A 104 -5.05 -13.84 8.90
N GLU A 105 -3.80 -14.26 8.74
CA GLU A 105 -2.63 -13.44 9.06
C GLU A 105 -2.59 -12.14 8.24
N ALA A 106 -2.88 -12.23 6.94
CA ALA A 106 -2.99 -11.04 6.09
C ALA A 106 -4.10 -10.10 6.57
N CYS A 107 -5.26 -10.62 6.97
CA CYS A 107 -6.33 -9.80 7.53
C CYS A 107 -5.91 -9.09 8.82
N ILE A 108 -5.13 -9.74 9.68
CA ILE A 108 -4.59 -9.15 10.91
C ILE A 108 -3.67 -7.97 10.57
N GLU A 109 -2.71 -8.18 9.69
CA GLU A 109 -1.76 -7.13 9.29
C GLU A 109 -2.44 -5.95 8.59
N ILE A 110 -3.39 -6.22 7.70
CA ILE A 110 -4.12 -5.16 6.98
C ILE A 110 -4.88 -4.25 7.95
N ARG A 111 -5.52 -4.82 8.99
CA ARG A 111 -6.19 -4.04 10.05
C ARG A 111 -5.19 -3.24 10.87
N ALA A 112 -4.07 -3.83 11.25
CA ALA A 112 -3.03 -3.13 12.00
C ALA A 112 -2.43 -1.96 11.19
N GLN A 113 -2.22 -2.16 9.88
CA GLN A 113 -1.82 -1.06 8.99
C GLN A 113 -2.92 -0.01 8.85
N HIS A 114 -4.19 -0.40 8.84
CA HIS A 114 -5.31 0.55 8.81
C HIS A 114 -5.33 1.42 10.08
N ASP A 115 -5.23 0.82 11.25
CA ASP A 115 -5.20 1.56 12.51
C ASP A 115 -4.02 2.55 12.51
N ARG A 116 -2.85 2.10 12.07
CA ARG A 116 -1.68 2.95 11.93
C ARG A 116 -1.87 4.06 10.88
N PHE A 117 -2.54 3.78 9.77
CA PHE A 117 -2.90 4.79 8.77
C PHE A 117 -3.78 5.88 9.39
N VAL A 118 -4.81 5.51 10.13
CA VAL A 118 -5.72 6.46 10.79
C VAL A 118 -4.98 7.31 11.82
N GLU A 119 -4.05 6.73 12.58
CA GLU A 119 -3.19 7.50 13.49
C GLU A 119 -2.36 8.57 12.76
N ILE A 120 -1.75 8.21 11.62
CA ILE A 120 -0.88 9.11 10.84
C ILE A 120 -1.69 10.19 10.13
N VAL A 121 -2.78 9.80 9.48
CA VAL A 121 -3.53 10.66 8.55
C VAL A 121 -4.65 11.43 9.25
N GLY A 122 -5.16 10.91 10.37
CA GLY A 122 -6.26 11.50 11.13
C GLY A 122 -7.66 11.24 10.53
N ARG A 123 -7.77 10.39 9.52
CA ARG A 123 -9.03 9.99 8.87
C ARG A 123 -8.89 8.64 8.18
N GLU A 124 -10.04 8.06 7.79
CA GLU A 124 -10.09 6.83 7.00
C GLU A 124 -9.40 6.97 5.64
N PRO A 125 -8.78 5.89 5.13
CA PRO A 125 -8.25 5.87 3.78
C PRO A 125 -9.38 5.97 2.73
N ASP A 126 -9.13 6.68 1.64
CA ASP A 126 -10.08 6.77 0.54
C ASP A 126 -10.24 5.44 -0.20
N TYR A 127 -9.23 4.57 -0.13
CA TYR A 127 -9.21 3.24 -0.74
C TYR A 127 -8.10 2.36 -0.15
N PHE A 128 -8.23 1.04 -0.37
CA PHE A 128 -7.18 0.05 -0.11
C PHE A 128 -6.56 -0.45 -1.41
N GLU A 129 -5.28 -0.76 -1.39
CA GLU A 129 -4.56 -1.43 -2.46
C GLU A 129 -3.35 -2.20 -1.95
N ALA A 130 -2.78 -3.09 -2.77
CA ALA A 130 -1.58 -3.85 -2.45
C ALA A 130 -0.32 -3.20 -3.01
N HIS A 131 0.78 -3.19 -2.22
CA HIS A 131 2.11 -2.85 -2.71
C HIS A 131 2.84 -4.09 -3.22
N ALA A 132 3.30 -4.07 -4.48
CA ALA A 132 4.34 -4.90 -5.11
C ALA A 132 4.26 -6.44 -4.96
N VAL A 133 3.28 -7.00 -4.25
CA VAL A 133 3.17 -8.44 -3.99
C VAL A 133 2.01 -9.05 -4.78
N MET A 134 2.32 -10.15 -5.48
CA MET A 134 1.31 -10.99 -6.15
C MET A 134 0.96 -12.17 -5.26
N SER A 135 -0.18 -12.12 -4.59
CA SER A 135 -0.73 -13.18 -3.74
C SER A 135 -2.25 -13.18 -3.84
N LYS A 136 -2.83 -14.35 -3.97
CA LYS A 136 -4.29 -14.51 -4.00
C LYS A 136 -4.90 -14.23 -2.63
N ASN A 137 -4.23 -14.72 -1.57
CA ASN A 137 -4.70 -14.55 -0.21
C ASN A 137 -4.61 -13.08 0.23
N LEU A 138 -3.52 -12.36 -0.11
CA LEU A 138 -3.43 -10.93 0.17
C LEU A 138 -4.55 -10.14 -0.50
N ASN A 139 -4.81 -10.39 -1.79
CA ASN A 139 -5.88 -9.69 -2.50
C ASN A 139 -7.28 -10.01 -1.91
N ARG A 140 -7.53 -11.26 -1.52
CA ARG A 140 -8.77 -11.64 -0.84
C ARG A 140 -8.91 -10.99 0.52
N ALA A 141 -7.82 -10.91 1.29
CA ALA A 141 -7.79 -10.28 2.61
C ALA A 141 -8.04 -8.77 2.51
N ILE A 142 -7.42 -8.07 1.54
CA ILE A 142 -7.70 -6.65 1.27
C ILE A 142 -9.19 -6.45 0.97
N SER A 143 -9.77 -7.28 0.08
CA SER A 143 -11.20 -7.19 -0.23
C SER A 143 -12.08 -7.43 1.00
N ALA A 144 -11.75 -8.42 1.82
CA ALA A 144 -12.52 -8.77 3.01
C ALA A 144 -12.47 -7.65 4.06
N VAL A 145 -11.29 -7.11 4.35
CA VAL A 145 -11.12 -6.02 5.32
C VAL A 145 -11.74 -4.72 4.81
N ALA A 146 -11.58 -4.39 3.53
CA ALA A 146 -12.23 -3.23 2.93
C ALA A 146 -13.76 -3.32 3.05
N GLN A 147 -14.35 -4.49 2.79
CA GLN A 147 -15.78 -4.72 2.94
C GLN A 147 -16.23 -4.61 4.40
N GLU A 148 -15.48 -5.18 5.33
CA GLU A 148 -15.75 -5.11 6.78
C GLU A 148 -15.80 -3.65 7.27
N LEU A 149 -14.85 -2.84 6.82
CA LEU A 149 -14.74 -1.43 7.20
C LEU A 149 -15.62 -0.48 6.36
N GLY A 150 -16.34 -1.00 5.36
CA GLY A 150 -17.17 -0.20 4.46
C GLY A 150 -16.37 0.72 3.53
N LEU A 151 -15.11 0.39 3.28
CA LEU A 151 -14.16 1.18 2.49
C LEU A 151 -14.03 0.66 1.06
N LYS A 152 -13.51 1.50 0.17
CA LYS A 152 -13.28 1.15 -1.23
C LYS A 152 -12.00 0.35 -1.39
N GLU A 153 -12.02 -0.62 -2.28
CA GLU A 153 -10.83 -1.33 -2.77
C GLU A 153 -10.50 -0.84 -4.18
N GLN A 154 -9.26 -0.48 -4.41
CA GLN A 154 -8.77 -0.26 -5.77
C GLN A 154 -8.18 -1.57 -6.29
N ARG A 155 -8.93 -2.24 -7.16
CA ARG A 155 -8.44 -3.43 -7.86
C ARG A 155 -7.57 -3.01 -9.03
N GLY A 156 -6.37 -3.58 -9.12
CA GLY A 156 -5.55 -3.51 -10.32
C GLY A 156 -6.39 -3.93 -11.55
N ALA A 157 -6.14 -3.31 -12.70
CA ALA A 157 -6.93 -3.47 -13.91
C ALA A 157 -6.93 -4.92 -14.44
N SER A 158 -7.82 -5.76 -13.88
CA SER A 158 -8.11 -7.11 -14.39
C SER A 158 -9.33 -7.15 -15.34
N THR A 159 -9.93 -5.99 -15.62
CA THR A 159 -11.00 -5.85 -16.64
C THR A 159 -10.71 -4.64 -17.51
N PRO A 160 -10.88 -4.76 -18.85
CA PRO A 160 -10.62 -3.65 -19.77
C PRO A 160 -11.77 -2.62 -19.72
N ARG A 161 -11.91 -1.91 -18.64
CA ARG A 161 -12.53 -0.59 -18.63
C ARG A 161 -11.37 0.38 -18.66
N LEU A 162 -11.28 1.15 -19.75
CA LEU A 162 -10.26 2.18 -20.01
C LEU A 162 -10.02 3.10 -18.79
N TRP A 163 -9.29 2.62 -17.83
CA TRP A 163 -8.59 3.41 -16.85
C TRP A 163 -7.13 3.43 -17.33
N CYS A 164 -6.73 4.45 -18.09
CA CYS A 164 -5.31 4.74 -18.27
C CYS A 164 -4.79 5.24 -16.92
N ILE A 165 -4.41 4.34 -16.04
CA ILE A 165 -3.56 4.66 -14.90
C ILE A 165 -2.15 4.73 -15.48
N ALA A 166 -1.64 5.93 -15.68
CA ALA A 166 -0.21 6.11 -15.88
C ALA A 166 0.43 5.96 -14.50
N GLU A 167 0.90 4.77 -14.17
CA GLU A 167 1.84 4.57 -13.07
C GLU A 167 3.14 5.28 -13.47
N ILE A 168 3.33 6.47 -12.94
CA ILE A 168 4.64 7.12 -12.98
C ILE A 168 5.42 6.50 -11.82
N LEU A 169 6.06 5.36 -12.09
CA LEU A 169 7.12 4.85 -11.24
C LEU A 169 8.25 5.89 -11.27
N ILE A 170 8.29 6.74 -10.25
CA ILE A 170 9.47 7.54 -9.97
C ILE A 170 10.48 6.56 -9.35
N CYS A 171 11.15 5.79 -10.19
CA CYS A 171 12.38 5.12 -9.80
C CYS A 171 13.41 6.20 -9.51
N ALA A 172 13.63 6.51 -8.22
CA ALA A 172 14.82 7.25 -7.82
C ALA A 172 16.05 6.36 -8.12
N TRP A 173 16.90 6.84 -9.03
CA TRP A 173 18.26 6.33 -9.27
C TRP A 173 19.19 6.72 -8.13
#